data_e2431523a4c6d7b77e81c6ca1fdb4ef5
#
_entry.id   e2431523a4c6d7b77e81c6ca1fdb4ef5
#
_cell.length_a   1.000
_cell.length_b   1.000
_cell.length_c   1.000
_cell.angle_alpha   90.00
_cell.angle_beta   90.00
_cell.angle_gamma   90.00
#
_symmetry.space_group_name_H-M   'P 1'
#
loop_
_entity.id
_entity.type
_entity.pdbx_description
1 polymer ?
#
loop_
_entity_poly.entity_id
_entity_poly.type
_entity_poly.pdbx_seq_one_letter_code
_entity_poly.pdbx_strand_id
1 'polypeptide(L)'
;MTAVAWAIALSVLSAVCYAAAAVAQEHFAGATRGPLRWALPLLLTGAGAVLHVVALQFGSVGVVQALGALTLIFALPIAAARTRRRVTGAAWRHSWLTVGGLAGLLTLSTAGPGSLSASSAQWLSLLTGIAVAGIVLAARRSASPSARSLLLAGAAGVAFGAASVLTKAVMSDIATGLSGSSVVSLGTIAILATAGQVLSQRSYRDSGLAAPLAMVSVANPAVAGAIGFLLLGDSVRFGAAGAILALGAAVAAARGVVGLAAQSPASTPAPATTSSTLSLTAQSPAGNAASLAKMLDAGHSDRAIRVVAKRQPAGGLLRPAEPVPA
;
A
#
# COMPACT_ATOMS: atom_id res chain seq x y z
N MET A 1 1.32 -26.21 25.49
CA MET A 1 1.95 -24.97 24.97
C MET A 1 1.69 -23.86 26.00
N THR A 2 2.69 -23.03 26.28
CA THR A 2 2.52 -21.87 27.19
C THR A 2 1.65 -20.80 26.50
N ALA A 3 0.96 -19.93 27.27
CA ALA A 3 0.15 -18.84 26.73
C ALA A 3 0.98 -17.97 25.75
N VAL A 4 2.25 -17.70 26.08
CA VAL A 4 3.17 -16.95 25.23
C VAL A 4 3.41 -17.64 23.87
N ALA A 5 3.51 -18.96 23.85
CA ALA A 5 3.67 -19.70 22.58
C ALA A 5 2.44 -19.57 21.69
N TRP A 6 1.23 -19.55 22.26
CA TRP A 6 -0.01 -19.28 21.52
C TRP A 6 -0.05 -17.84 21.00
N ALA A 7 0.35 -16.84 21.82
CA ALA A 7 0.44 -15.46 21.39
C ALA A 7 1.36 -15.30 20.18
N ILE A 8 2.55 -15.92 20.21
CA ILE A 8 3.52 -15.87 19.12
C ILE A 8 2.96 -16.55 17.88
N ALA A 9 2.45 -17.77 17.99
CA ALA A 9 1.94 -18.54 16.84
C ALA A 9 0.78 -17.81 16.13
N LEU A 10 -0.19 -17.32 16.91
CA LEU A 10 -1.33 -16.58 16.38
C LEU A 10 -0.92 -15.24 15.75
N SER A 11 0.04 -14.52 16.36
CA SER A 11 0.55 -13.27 15.81
C SER A 11 1.31 -13.48 14.49
N VAL A 12 2.13 -14.54 14.41
CA VAL A 12 2.84 -14.90 13.17
C VAL A 12 1.83 -15.29 12.08
N LEU A 13 0.83 -16.11 12.40
CA LEU A 13 -0.21 -16.48 11.45
C LEU A 13 -1.02 -15.27 10.98
N SER A 14 -1.35 -14.36 11.91
CA SER A 14 -1.97 -13.06 11.58
C SER A 14 -1.11 -12.25 10.62
N ALA A 15 0.20 -12.13 10.88
CA ALA A 15 1.12 -11.41 10.00
C ALA A 15 1.21 -12.04 8.60
N VAL A 16 1.16 -13.37 8.49
CA VAL A 16 1.08 -14.08 7.20
C VAL A 16 -0.23 -13.77 6.47
N CYS A 17 -1.37 -13.76 7.18
CA CYS A 17 -2.67 -13.40 6.59
C CYS A 17 -2.66 -11.95 6.07
N TYR A 18 -2.14 -11.01 6.84
CA TYR A 18 -1.99 -9.62 6.39
C TYR A 18 -1.02 -9.49 5.21
N ALA A 19 0.08 -10.24 5.21
CA ALA A 19 1.01 -10.27 4.10
C ALA A 19 0.36 -10.79 2.81
N ALA A 20 -0.38 -11.89 2.91
CA ALA A 20 -1.14 -12.44 1.80
C ALA A 20 -2.23 -11.48 1.31
N ALA A 21 -2.90 -10.77 2.25
CA ALA A 21 -3.88 -9.73 1.93
C ALA A 21 -3.23 -8.58 1.12
N ALA A 22 -2.07 -8.09 1.57
CA ALA A 22 -1.34 -7.02 0.88
C ALA A 22 -0.90 -7.43 -0.53
N VAL A 23 -0.40 -8.66 -0.70
CA VAL A 23 -0.04 -9.21 -2.03
C VAL A 23 -1.28 -9.36 -2.91
N ALA A 24 -2.42 -9.79 -2.36
CA ALA A 24 -3.67 -9.85 -3.10
C ALA A 24 -4.18 -8.44 -3.48
N GLN A 25 -4.08 -7.45 -2.58
CA GLN A 25 -4.42 -6.05 -2.86
C GLN A 25 -3.57 -5.50 -4.01
N GLU A 26 -2.26 -5.73 -3.98
CA GLU A 26 -1.33 -5.32 -5.05
C GLU A 26 -1.69 -6.00 -6.38
N HIS A 27 -1.93 -7.30 -6.35
CA HIS A 27 -2.31 -8.06 -7.55
C HIS A 27 -3.58 -7.51 -8.20
N PHE A 28 -4.58 -7.18 -7.40
CA PHE A 28 -5.87 -6.67 -7.89
C PHE A 28 -5.93 -5.14 -8.03
N ALA A 29 -4.88 -4.41 -7.68
CA ALA A 29 -4.88 -2.95 -7.73
C ALA A 29 -5.18 -2.39 -9.12
N GLY A 30 -4.73 -3.08 -10.18
CA GLY A 30 -4.99 -2.74 -11.58
C GLY A 30 -6.28 -3.34 -12.16
N ALA A 31 -6.93 -4.28 -11.48
CA ALA A 31 -8.12 -4.97 -11.99
C ALA A 31 -9.34 -4.03 -11.99
N THR A 32 -10.05 -3.97 -13.13
CA THR A 32 -11.21 -3.09 -13.29
C THR A 32 -12.53 -3.75 -12.89
N ARG A 33 -12.64 -5.08 -12.94
CA ARG A 33 -13.87 -5.84 -12.73
C ARG A 33 -13.63 -7.12 -11.91
N GLY A 34 -14.71 -7.62 -11.29
CA GLY A 34 -14.78 -8.88 -10.57
C GLY A 34 -14.87 -8.72 -9.04
N PRO A 35 -15.72 -9.50 -8.36
CA PRO A 35 -15.91 -9.44 -6.90
C PRO A 35 -14.65 -9.87 -6.13
N LEU A 36 -13.86 -10.77 -6.70
CA LEU A 36 -12.67 -11.37 -6.06
C LEU A 36 -11.60 -10.32 -5.70
N ARG A 37 -11.54 -9.20 -6.47
CA ARG A 37 -10.59 -8.10 -6.21
C ARG A 37 -10.77 -7.44 -4.83
N TRP A 38 -11.97 -7.49 -4.29
CA TRP A 38 -12.28 -6.95 -2.97
C TRP A 38 -12.47 -8.06 -1.93
N ALA A 39 -13.15 -9.15 -2.30
CA ALA A 39 -13.49 -10.22 -1.38
C ALA A 39 -12.23 -10.92 -0.82
N LEU A 40 -11.29 -11.32 -1.67
CA LEU A 40 -10.10 -12.04 -1.22
C LEU A 40 -9.20 -11.20 -0.30
N PRO A 41 -8.80 -9.95 -0.66
CA PRO A 41 -8.04 -9.10 0.27
C PRO A 41 -8.78 -8.83 1.57
N LEU A 42 -10.10 -8.60 1.52
CA LEU A 42 -10.91 -8.32 2.70
C LEU A 42 -11.01 -9.53 3.62
N LEU A 43 -11.24 -10.73 3.08
CA LEU A 43 -11.27 -11.97 3.85
C LEU A 43 -9.94 -12.25 4.54
N LEU A 44 -8.83 -12.10 3.80
CA LEU A 44 -7.49 -12.28 4.37
C LEU A 44 -7.17 -11.24 5.45
N THR A 45 -7.55 -9.98 5.23
CA THR A 45 -7.40 -8.92 6.22
C THR A 45 -8.25 -9.21 7.46
N GLY A 46 -9.50 -9.65 7.27
CA GLY A 46 -10.41 -10.03 8.35
C GLY A 46 -9.88 -11.22 9.16
N ALA A 47 -9.40 -12.26 8.49
CA ALA A 47 -8.76 -13.40 9.14
C ALA A 47 -7.54 -12.96 9.97
N GLY A 48 -6.67 -12.12 9.40
CA GLY A 48 -5.54 -11.54 10.10
C GLY A 48 -5.96 -10.75 11.33
N ALA A 49 -7.03 -9.94 11.22
CA ALA A 49 -7.55 -9.15 12.34
C ALA A 49 -8.11 -10.02 13.47
N VAL A 50 -8.88 -11.04 13.14
CA VAL A 50 -9.39 -12.00 14.14
C VAL A 50 -8.24 -12.70 14.86
N LEU A 51 -7.26 -13.23 14.12
CA LEU A 51 -6.09 -13.88 14.71
C LEU A 51 -5.28 -12.91 15.59
N HIS A 52 -5.16 -11.64 15.19
CA HIS A 52 -4.49 -10.60 15.97
C HIS A 52 -5.19 -10.34 17.30
N VAL A 53 -6.52 -10.18 17.27
CA VAL A 53 -7.33 -9.96 18.50
C VAL A 53 -7.27 -11.18 19.41
N VAL A 54 -7.33 -12.39 18.86
CA VAL A 54 -7.20 -13.62 19.64
C VAL A 54 -5.80 -13.72 20.26
N ALA A 55 -4.74 -13.35 19.52
CA ALA A 55 -3.37 -13.35 20.04
C ALA A 55 -3.21 -12.44 21.27
N LEU A 56 -3.93 -11.31 21.32
CA LEU A 56 -3.92 -10.38 22.46
C LEU A 56 -4.47 -10.98 23.75
N GLN A 57 -5.26 -12.06 23.67
CA GLN A 57 -5.74 -12.79 24.86
C GLN A 57 -4.62 -13.60 25.54
N PHE A 58 -3.57 -13.94 24.81
CA PHE A 58 -2.48 -14.80 25.27
C PHE A 58 -1.15 -14.07 25.49
N GLY A 59 -1.00 -12.83 24.99
CA GLY A 59 0.25 -12.09 25.05
C GLY A 59 0.06 -10.59 25.27
N SER A 60 1.16 -9.91 25.62
CA SER A 60 1.13 -8.45 25.77
C SER A 60 0.94 -7.76 24.44
N VAL A 61 0.28 -6.60 24.44
CA VAL A 61 0.02 -5.78 23.24
C VAL A 61 1.31 -5.47 22.49
N GLY A 62 2.39 -5.12 23.21
CA GLY A 62 3.69 -4.80 22.60
C GLY A 62 4.28 -5.97 21.81
N VAL A 63 4.23 -7.19 22.34
CA VAL A 63 4.72 -8.40 21.65
C VAL A 63 3.88 -8.69 20.41
N VAL A 64 2.56 -8.66 20.53
CA VAL A 64 1.64 -8.95 19.42
C VAL A 64 1.79 -7.92 18.30
N GLN A 65 1.91 -6.64 18.64
CA GLN A 65 2.14 -5.58 17.63
C GLN A 65 3.52 -5.66 16.98
N ALA A 66 4.58 -5.95 17.75
CA ALA A 66 5.92 -6.13 17.20
C ALA A 66 5.96 -7.30 16.20
N LEU A 67 5.27 -8.42 16.51
CA LEU A 67 5.13 -9.55 15.59
C LEU A 67 4.26 -9.21 14.37
N GLY A 68 3.26 -8.35 14.51
CA GLY A 68 2.48 -7.84 13.39
C GLY A 68 3.33 -7.09 12.35
N ALA A 69 4.41 -6.42 12.76
CA ALA A 69 5.35 -5.78 11.84
C ALA A 69 6.05 -6.77 10.88
N LEU A 70 6.11 -8.06 11.22
CA LEU A 70 6.63 -9.11 10.33
C LEU A 70 5.83 -9.28 9.03
N THR A 71 4.63 -8.69 8.95
CA THR A 71 3.83 -8.64 7.71
C THR A 71 4.68 -8.22 6.51
N LEU A 72 5.54 -7.20 6.66
CA LEU A 72 6.42 -6.75 5.59
C LEU A 72 7.44 -7.83 5.18
N ILE A 73 7.98 -8.56 6.16
CA ILE A 73 8.95 -9.64 5.92
C ILE A 73 8.30 -10.81 5.18
N PHE A 74 7.08 -11.19 5.53
CA PHE A 74 6.35 -12.27 4.87
C PHE A 74 5.80 -11.86 3.49
N ALA A 75 5.42 -10.60 3.31
CA ALA A 75 4.90 -10.12 2.04
C ALA A 75 5.91 -10.23 0.88
N LEU A 76 7.19 -10.00 1.15
CA LEU A 76 8.23 -10.06 0.11
C LEU A 76 8.37 -11.45 -0.53
N PRO A 77 8.57 -12.56 0.24
CA PRO A 77 8.67 -13.89 -0.37
C PRO A 77 7.35 -14.34 -1.01
N ILE A 78 6.19 -13.99 -0.44
CA ILE A 78 4.89 -14.31 -1.04
C ILE A 78 4.75 -13.62 -2.41
N ALA A 79 5.10 -12.33 -2.52
CA ALA A 79 5.10 -11.59 -3.78
C ALA A 79 6.12 -12.14 -4.77
N ALA A 80 7.32 -12.51 -4.29
CA ALA A 80 8.39 -13.09 -5.10
C ALA A 80 7.99 -14.44 -5.68
N ALA A 81 7.38 -15.31 -4.87
CA ALA A 81 6.85 -16.60 -5.33
C ALA A 81 5.79 -16.44 -6.43
N ARG A 82 4.87 -15.46 -6.26
CA ARG A 82 3.83 -15.16 -7.24
C ARG A 82 4.39 -14.63 -8.56
N THR A 83 5.38 -13.75 -8.49
CA THR A 83 5.97 -13.10 -9.67
C THR A 83 7.14 -13.90 -10.27
N ARG A 84 7.55 -15.00 -9.63
CA ARG A 84 8.75 -15.80 -9.95
C ARG A 84 10.04 -14.95 -10.02
N ARG A 85 10.10 -13.85 -9.27
CA ARG A 85 11.28 -12.98 -9.15
C ARG A 85 11.90 -13.14 -7.77
N ARG A 86 13.24 -13.06 -7.71
CA ARG A 86 13.96 -13.10 -6.42
C ARG A 86 13.86 -11.75 -5.72
N VAL A 87 13.71 -11.77 -4.40
CA VAL A 87 13.81 -10.55 -3.56
C VAL A 87 15.27 -10.10 -3.55
N THR A 88 15.51 -8.82 -3.82
CA THR A 88 16.88 -8.26 -3.81
C THR A 88 17.40 -8.17 -2.37
N GLY A 89 18.72 -8.26 -2.19
CA GLY A 89 19.34 -8.06 -0.87
C GLY A 89 19.09 -6.68 -0.29
N ALA A 90 18.96 -5.67 -1.16
CA ALA A 90 18.60 -4.32 -0.75
C ALA A 90 17.16 -4.24 -0.21
N ALA A 91 16.18 -4.92 -0.85
CA ALA A 91 14.81 -4.99 -0.34
C ALA A 91 14.75 -5.66 1.04
N TRP A 92 15.48 -6.75 1.25
CA TRP A 92 15.59 -7.39 2.54
C TRP A 92 16.17 -6.47 3.61
N ARG A 93 17.30 -5.79 3.31
CA ARG A 93 17.93 -4.85 4.25
C ARG A 93 16.99 -3.74 4.68
N HIS A 94 16.29 -3.10 3.74
CA HIS A 94 15.36 -2.02 4.05
C HIS A 94 14.11 -2.51 4.78
N SER A 95 13.63 -3.72 4.49
CA SER A 95 12.50 -4.32 5.22
C SER A 95 12.88 -4.63 6.67
N TRP A 96 14.05 -5.22 6.91
CA TRP A 96 14.54 -5.45 8.27
C TRP A 96 14.77 -4.15 9.03
N LEU A 97 15.25 -3.09 8.35
CA LEU A 97 15.42 -1.77 8.95
C LEU A 97 14.07 -1.16 9.36
N THR A 98 13.04 -1.31 8.51
CA THR A 98 11.68 -0.86 8.81
C THR A 98 11.09 -1.63 10.01
N VAL A 99 11.15 -2.95 9.97
CA VAL A 99 10.57 -3.82 11.02
C VAL A 99 11.32 -3.67 12.33
N GLY A 100 12.65 -3.62 12.30
CA GLY A 100 13.49 -3.42 13.49
C GLY A 100 13.26 -2.06 14.14
N GLY A 101 13.16 -1.00 13.33
CA GLY A 101 12.81 0.33 13.82
C GLY A 101 11.42 0.38 14.44
N LEU A 102 10.43 -0.25 13.80
CA LEU A 102 9.07 -0.32 14.32
C LEU A 102 8.99 -1.14 15.61
N ALA A 103 9.63 -2.30 15.67
CA ALA A 103 9.71 -3.12 16.88
C ALA A 103 10.40 -2.35 18.03
N GLY A 104 11.48 -1.62 17.72
CA GLY A 104 12.15 -0.74 18.69
C GLY A 104 11.20 0.31 19.26
N LEU A 105 10.44 1.02 18.41
CA LEU A 105 9.44 2.00 18.86
C LEU A 105 8.40 1.37 19.78
N LEU A 106 7.85 0.23 19.39
CA LEU A 106 6.80 -0.46 20.16
C LEU A 106 7.29 -0.97 21.51
N THR A 107 8.53 -1.48 21.60
CA THR A 107 9.10 -1.95 22.85
C THR A 107 9.49 -0.83 23.80
N LEU A 108 9.75 0.36 23.27
CA LEU A 108 10.05 1.57 24.07
C LEU A 108 8.79 2.31 24.52
N SER A 109 7.63 2.01 23.96
CA SER A 109 6.36 2.62 24.35
C SER A 109 5.74 1.90 25.56
N THR A 110 5.14 2.66 26.45
CA THR A 110 4.36 2.17 27.60
C THR A 110 2.96 2.75 27.52
N ALA A 111 1.95 1.88 27.55
CA ALA A 111 0.56 2.32 27.52
C ALA A 111 0.21 3.10 28.79
N GLY A 112 -0.41 4.26 28.61
CA GLY A 112 -0.90 5.10 29.69
C GLY A 112 -2.23 4.57 30.26
N PRO A 113 -2.62 5.02 31.46
CA PRO A 113 -3.88 4.67 32.12
C PRO A 113 -5.10 5.42 31.56
N GLY A 114 -4.88 6.34 30.61
CA GLY A 114 -5.94 7.21 30.09
C GLY A 114 -6.99 6.47 29.29
N SER A 115 -8.21 6.96 29.38
CA SER A 115 -9.34 6.54 28.55
C SER A 115 -9.79 7.70 27.65
N LEU A 116 -10.32 7.37 26.47
CA LEU A 116 -10.89 8.38 25.58
C LEU A 116 -12.30 8.77 26.06
N SER A 117 -12.51 10.06 26.35
CA SER A 117 -13.85 10.57 26.53
C SER A 117 -14.62 10.57 25.21
N ALA A 118 -15.96 10.57 25.28
CA ALA A 118 -16.81 10.64 24.08
C ALA A 118 -16.49 11.85 23.19
N SER A 119 -16.25 13.02 23.80
CA SER A 119 -15.85 14.24 23.06
C SER A 119 -14.47 14.09 22.41
N SER A 120 -13.50 13.53 23.11
CA SER A 120 -12.16 13.28 22.52
C SER A 120 -12.23 12.30 21.34
N ALA A 121 -13.07 11.26 21.42
CA ALA A 121 -13.28 10.32 20.34
C ALA A 121 -13.91 10.98 19.10
N GLN A 122 -14.87 11.89 19.31
CA GLN A 122 -15.48 12.66 18.22
C GLN A 122 -14.50 13.61 17.54
N TRP A 123 -13.74 14.38 18.33
CA TRP A 123 -12.69 15.26 17.80
C TRP A 123 -11.60 14.47 17.05
N LEU A 124 -11.18 13.34 17.60
CA LEU A 124 -10.23 12.45 16.93
C LEU A 124 -10.76 11.97 15.57
N SER A 125 -12.03 11.58 15.53
CA SER A 125 -12.69 11.12 14.30
C SER A 125 -12.73 12.23 13.24
N LEU A 126 -13.12 13.44 13.64
CA LEU A 126 -13.20 14.60 12.74
C LEU A 126 -11.80 15.00 12.21
N LEU A 127 -10.83 15.15 13.10
CA LEU A 127 -9.46 15.54 12.74
C LEU A 127 -8.81 14.49 11.84
N THR A 128 -9.05 13.19 12.12
CA THR A 128 -8.58 12.10 11.26
C THR A 128 -9.21 12.18 9.88
N GLY A 129 -10.52 12.42 9.79
CA GLY A 129 -11.21 12.59 8.52
C GLY A 129 -10.65 13.74 7.69
N ILE A 130 -10.40 14.89 8.33
CA ILE A 130 -9.77 16.08 7.70
C ILE A 130 -8.34 15.75 7.24
N ALA A 131 -7.54 15.11 8.08
CA ALA A 131 -6.16 14.73 7.75
C ALA A 131 -6.12 13.78 6.56
N VAL A 132 -6.92 12.71 6.58
CA VAL A 132 -7.03 11.74 5.47
C VAL A 132 -7.47 12.44 4.17
N ALA A 133 -8.50 13.29 4.24
CA ALA A 133 -8.96 14.05 3.07
C ALA A 133 -7.88 14.98 2.51
N GLY A 134 -7.15 15.69 3.39
CA GLY A 134 -6.03 16.57 3.03
C GLY A 134 -4.89 15.82 2.35
N ILE A 135 -4.48 14.67 2.91
CA ILE A 135 -3.44 13.82 2.32
C ILE A 135 -3.90 13.26 0.96
N VAL A 136 -5.15 12.82 0.85
CA VAL A 136 -5.70 12.33 -0.43
C VAL A 136 -5.74 13.44 -1.48
N LEU A 137 -6.08 14.66 -1.08
CA LEU A 137 -6.05 15.82 -1.99
C LEU A 137 -4.63 16.14 -2.43
N ALA A 138 -3.66 16.11 -1.52
CA ALA A 138 -2.24 16.26 -1.85
C ALA A 138 -1.76 15.16 -2.81
N ALA A 139 -2.19 13.91 -2.59
CA ALA A 139 -1.88 12.79 -3.47
C ALA A 139 -2.45 13.00 -4.89
N ARG A 140 -3.67 13.53 -5.00
CA ARG A 140 -4.28 13.85 -6.31
C ARG A 140 -3.54 14.95 -7.08
N ARG A 141 -2.91 15.88 -6.37
CA ARG A 141 -2.12 16.98 -6.95
C ARG A 141 -0.68 16.57 -7.26
N SER A 142 -0.22 15.44 -6.75
CA SER A 142 1.15 14.98 -6.96
C SER A 142 1.35 14.51 -8.40
N ALA A 143 2.35 15.07 -9.08
CA ALA A 143 2.78 14.63 -10.41
C ALA A 143 3.59 13.33 -10.36
N SER A 144 4.25 13.03 -9.23
CA SER A 144 5.05 11.82 -9.05
C SER A 144 4.17 10.62 -8.68
N PRO A 145 4.15 9.53 -9.47
CA PRO A 145 3.42 8.31 -9.13
C PRO A 145 3.87 7.71 -7.78
N SER A 146 5.18 7.71 -7.50
CA SER A 146 5.73 7.22 -6.24
C SER A 146 5.28 8.06 -5.04
N ALA A 147 5.31 9.38 -5.15
CA ALA A 147 4.84 10.27 -4.08
C ALA A 147 3.33 10.10 -3.85
N ARG A 148 2.54 10.00 -4.92
CA ARG A 148 1.10 9.72 -4.84
C ARG A 148 0.82 8.41 -4.11
N SER A 149 1.53 7.35 -4.47
CA SER A 149 1.43 6.04 -3.84
C SER A 149 1.74 6.10 -2.34
N LEU A 150 2.85 6.73 -1.94
CA LEU A 150 3.24 6.88 -0.53
C LEU A 150 2.26 7.75 0.25
N LEU A 151 1.72 8.82 -0.34
CA LEU A 151 0.70 9.65 0.30
C LEU A 151 -0.59 8.85 0.54
N LEU A 152 -1.05 8.06 -0.44
CA LEU A 152 -2.23 7.20 -0.27
C LEU A 152 -1.99 6.12 0.81
N ALA A 153 -0.79 5.53 0.83
CA ALA A 153 -0.40 4.57 1.86
C ALA A 153 -0.31 5.23 3.25
N GLY A 154 0.23 6.45 3.34
CA GLY A 154 0.25 7.24 4.56
C GLY A 154 -1.16 7.55 5.06
N ALA A 155 -2.06 7.99 4.17
CA ALA A 155 -3.47 8.23 4.50
C ALA A 155 -4.17 6.95 5.01
N ALA A 156 -3.88 5.78 4.41
CA ALA A 156 -4.36 4.50 4.89
C ALA A 156 -3.84 4.18 6.31
N GLY A 157 -2.54 4.42 6.55
CA GLY A 157 -1.93 4.25 7.87
C GLY A 157 -2.54 5.18 8.93
N VAL A 158 -2.82 6.44 8.59
CA VAL A 158 -3.52 7.39 9.46
C VAL A 158 -4.92 6.88 9.83
N ALA A 159 -5.68 6.44 8.82
CA ALA A 159 -7.02 5.90 9.04
C ALA A 159 -7.01 4.64 9.94
N PHE A 160 -6.11 3.70 9.69
CA PHE A 160 -5.97 2.49 10.50
C PHE A 160 -5.46 2.79 11.91
N GLY A 161 -4.52 3.72 12.08
CA GLY A 161 -3.99 4.12 13.38
C GLY A 161 -5.07 4.72 14.27
N ALA A 162 -5.85 5.65 13.75
CA ALA A 162 -6.96 6.23 14.48
C ALA A 162 -8.07 5.20 14.77
N ALA A 163 -8.40 4.32 13.80
CA ALA A 163 -9.35 3.23 14.00
C ALA A 163 -8.89 2.29 15.13
N SER A 164 -7.59 1.99 15.23
CA SER A 164 -7.02 1.14 16.28
C SER A 164 -7.19 1.75 17.67
N VAL A 165 -6.98 3.07 17.80
CA VAL A 165 -7.18 3.78 19.09
C VAL A 165 -8.65 3.82 19.47
N LEU A 166 -9.54 4.13 18.52
CA LEU A 166 -11.00 4.10 18.76
C LEU A 166 -11.48 2.70 19.14
N THR A 167 -10.92 1.64 18.52
CA THR A 167 -11.23 0.25 18.87
C THR A 167 -10.84 -0.05 20.32
N LYS A 168 -9.64 0.39 20.76
CA LYS A 168 -9.22 0.23 22.17
C LYS A 168 -10.20 0.93 23.11
N ALA A 169 -10.66 2.13 22.79
CA ALA A 169 -11.63 2.87 23.59
C ALA A 169 -12.98 2.13 23.69
N VAL A 170 -13.52 1.66 22.55
CA VAL A 170 -14.77 0.89 22.52
C VAL A 170 -14.65 -0.43 23.30
N MET A 171 -13.51 -1.10 23.21
CA MET A 171 -13.27 -2.35 23.97
C MET A 171 -13.29 -2.12 25.48
N SER A 172 -12.81 -0.97 25.97
CA SER A 172 -12.94 -0.62 27.40
C SER A 172 -14.40 -0.33 27.79
N ASP A 173 -15.19 0.28 26.90
CA ASP A 173 -16.61 0.58 27.16
C ASP A 173 -17.48 -0.69 27.17
N ILE A 174 -17.15 -1.71 26.38
CA ILE A 174 -17.88 -2.98 26.36
C ILE A 174 -17.87 -3.63 27.75
N ALA A 175 -16.79 -3.50 28.51
CA ALA A 175 -16.64 -4.04 29.84
C ALA A 175 -17.56 -3.33 30.87
N THR A 176 -17.93 -2.07 30.62
CA THR A 176 -18.74 -1.22 31.52
C THR A 176 -20.17 -1.00 31.04
N GLY A 177 -20.49 -1.40 29.82
CA GLY A 177 -21.77 -1.20 29.14
C GLY A 177 -21.67 -0.28 27.93
N LEU A 178 -22.24 -0.73 26.80
CA LEU A 178 -22.24 0.07 25.57
C LEU A 178 -23.11 1.33 25.74
N SER A 179 -22.54 2.47 25.39
CA SER A 179 -23.22 3.77 25.35
C SER A 179 -23.54 4.19 23.89
N GLY A 180 -24.35 5.21 23.71
CA GLY A 180 -24.60 5.79 22.38
C GLY A 180 -23.33 6.30 21.69
N SER A 181 -22.35 6.80 22.46
CA SER A 181 -21.03 7.21 21.93
C SER A 181 -20.22 6.03 21.43
N SER A 182 -20.33 4.86 22.06
CA SER A 182 -19.67 3.63 21.62
C SER A 182 -20.20 3.16 20.26
N VAL A 183 -21.50 3.31 20.00
CA VAL A 183 -22.12 3.00 18.69
C VAL A 183 -21.61 3.94 17.59
N VAL A 184 -21.51 5.23 17.89
CA VAL A 184 -20.93 6.22 16.94
C VAL A 184 -19.48 5.90 16.63
N SER A 185 -18.70 5.53 17.66
CA SER A 185 -17.30 5.12 17.49
C SER A 185 -17.16 3.85 16.64
N LEU A 186 -18.04 2.85 16.81
CA LEU A 186 -18.05 1.65 15.95
C LEU A 186 -18.32 2.01 14.48
N GLY A 187 -19.29 2.89 14.21
CA GLY A 187 -19.54 3.40 12.86
C GLY A 187 -18.31 4.10 12.26
N THR A 188 -17.65 4.94 13.06
CA THR A 188 -16.43 5.63 12.64
C THR A 188 -15.28 4.65 12.36
N ILE A 189 -15.09 3.64 13.21
CA ILE A 189 -14.09 2.57 13.01
C ILE A 189 -14.34 1.86 11.67
N ALA A 190 -15.60 1.50 11.39
CA ALA A 190 -15.95 0.85 10.13
C ALA A 190 -15.64 1.72 8.91
N ILE A 191 -15.95 3.02 8.98
CA ILE A 191 -15.66 4.00 7.91
C ILE A 191 -14.15 4.15 7.72
N LEU A 192 -13.39 4.36 8.80
CA LEU A 192 -11.94 4.53 8.74
C LEU A 192 -11.22 3.26 8.27
N ALA A 193 -11.63 2.08 8.74
CA ALA A 193 -11.08 0.81 8.31
C ALA A 193 -11.35 0.57 6.80
N THR A 194 -12.57 0.86 6.33
CA THR A 194 -12.93 0.75 4.91
C THR A 194 -12.15 1.74 4.06
N ALA A 195 -12.06 3.01 4.49
CA ALA A 195 -11.28 4.03 3.80
C ALA A 195 -9.79 3.63 3.75
N GLY A 196 -9.23 3.18 4.86
CA GLY A 196 -7.86 2.68 4.94
C GLY A 196 -7.60 1.52 3.98
N GLN A 197 -8.53 0.56 3.91
CA GLN A 197 -8.45 -0.58 2.98
C GLN A 197 -8.46 -0.13 1.51
N VAL A 198 -9.36 0.79 1.15
CA VAL A 198 -9.46 1.33 -0.21
C VAL A 198 -8.20 2.12 -0.60
N LEU A 199 -7.71 2.96 0.32
CA LEU A 199 -6.51 3.77 0.09
C LEU A 199 -5.25 2.90 -0.01
N SER A 200 -5.11 1.90 0.87
CA SER A 200 -4.04 0.91 0.81
C SER A 200 -4.03 0.17 -0.54
N GLN A 201 -5.17 -0.36 -0.97
CA GLN A 201 -5.26 -1.04 -2.25
C GLN A 201 -4.93 -0.12 -3.44
N ARG A 202 -5.33 1.15 -3.39
CA ARG A 202 -4.99 2.12 -4.44
C ARG A 202 -3.52 2.49 -4.45
N SER A 203 -2.87 2.50 -3.29
CA SER A 203 -1.45 2.86 -3.16
C SER A 203 -0.52 1.89 -3.89
N TYR A 204 -0.90 0.60 -4.01
CA TYR A 204 -0.09 -0.40 -4.72
C TYR A 204 -0.08 -0.26 -6.25
N ARG A 205 -0.99 0.54 -6.81
CA ARG A 205 -1.20 0.61 -8.26
C ARG A 205 0.03 1.12 -9.02
N ASP A 206 0.70 2.13 -8.48
CA ASP A 206 1.74 2.88 -9.20
C ASP A 206 3.17 2.54 -8.76
N SER A 207 3.34 1.89 -7.60
CA SER A 207 4.66 1.67 -6.98
C SER A 207 4.92 0.22 -6.53
N GLY A 208 4.00 -0.70 -6.85
CA GLY A 208 4.10 -2.08 -6.39
C GLY A 208 3.90 -2.22 -4.88
N LEU A 209 4.32 -3.37 -4.31
CA LEU A 209 3.97 -3.78 -2.96
C LEU A 209 4.82 -3.12 -1.85
N ALA A 210 6.14 -3.17 -1.99
CA ALA A 210 7.07 -3.03 -0.85
C ALA A 210 7.01 -1.67 -0.16
N ALA A 211 7.09 -0.58 -0.93
CA ALA A 211 7.13 0.77 -0.38
C ALA A 211 5.79 1.21 0.24
N PRO A 212 4.63 1.03 -0.42
CA PRO A 212 3.34 1.36 0.18
C PRO A 212 3.04 0.51 1.42
N LEU A 213 3.35 -0.79 1.40
CA LEU A 213 3.16 -1.67 2.55
C LEU A 213 4.01 -1.22 3.75
N ALA A 214 5.29 -0.89 3.51
CA ALA A 214 6.16 -0.36 4.54
C ALA A 214 5.63 0.97 5.10
N MET A 215 5.13 1.86 4.23
CA MET A 215 4.54 3.13 4.65
C MET A 215 3.30 2.94 5.54
N VAL A 216 2.37 2.07 5.15
CA VAL A 216 1.20 1.73 5.98
C VAL A 216 1.65 1.13 7.32
N SER A 217 2.62 0.20 7.28
CA SER A 217 3.12 -0.49 8.48
C SER A 217 3.79 0.44 9.49
N VAL A 218 4.36 1.56 9.04
CA VAL A 218 4.97 2.57 9.91
C VAL A 218 3.96 3.64 10.31
N ALA A 219 3.16 4.15 9.38
CA ALA A 219 2.22 5.22 9.63
C ALA A 219 1.12 4.82 10.63
N ASN A 220 0.62 3.59 10.55
CA ASN A 220 -0.41 3.09 11.47
C ASN A 220 0.04 3.17 12.95
N PRO A 221 1.11 2.50 13.40
CA PRO A 221 1.53 2.59 14.80
C PRO A 221 2.10 3.95 15.17
N ALA A 222 2.67 4.71 14.24
CA ALA A 222 3.14 6.07 14.51
C ALA A 222 1.97 6.99 14.88
N VAL A 223 0.86 6.92 14.14
CA VAL A 223 -0.36 7.69 14.43
C VAL A 223 -1.01 7.21 15.72
N ALA A 224 -1.16 5.89 15.89
CA ALA A 224 -1.72 5.33 17.12
C ALA A 224 -0.88 5.71 18.35
N GLY A 225 0.44 5.66 18.25
CA GLY A 225 1.36 6.07 19.31
C GLY A 225 1.30 7.58 19.60
N ALA A 226 1.24 8.42 18.57
CA ALA A 226 1.08 9.86 18.75
C ALA A 226 -0.24 10.21 19.48
N ILE A 227 -1.35 9.57 19.09
CA ILE A 227 -2.64 9.74 19.76
C ILE A 227 -2.56 9.21 21.20
N GLY A 228 -1.95 8.04 21.41
CA GLY A 228 -1.73 7.47 22.73
C GLY A 228 -0.95 8.40 23.66
N PHE A 229 0.12 8.98 23.14
CA PHE A 229 0.96 9.94 23.88
C PHE A 229 0.20 11.24 24.22
N LEU A 230 -0.57 11.78 23.26
CA LEU A 230 -1.26 13.06 23.42
C LEU A 230 -2.55 12.96 24.24
N LEU A 231 -3.30 11.85 24.10
CA LEU A 231 -4.67 11.72 24.65
C LEU A 231 -4.80 10.66 25.73
N LEU A 232 -3.95 9.60 25.71
CA LEU A 232 -4.07 8.47 26.65
C LEU A 232 -2.99 8.46 27.73
N GLY A 233 -2.07 9.43 27.71
CA GLY A 233 -0.97 9.50 28.66
C GLY A 233 0.08 8.41 28.48
N ASP A 234 0.19 7.86 27.26
CA ASP A 234 1.27 6.93 26.92
C ASP A 234 2.63 7.62 27.15
N SER A 235 3.62 6.86 27.52
CA SER A 235 4.95 7.37 27.83
C SER A 235 6.04 6.54 27.16
N VAL A 236 7.25 7.09 27.15
CA VAL A 236 8.44 6.38 26.67
C VAL A 236 9.18 5.80 27.86
N ARG A 237 9.49 4.50 27.77
CA ARG A 237 10.29 3.79 28.79
C ARG A 237 11.68 4.42 28.85
N PHE A 238 12.30 4.41 30.02
CA PHE A 238 13.66 4.90 30.27
C PHE A 238 13.86 6.43 30.09
N GLY A 239 12.76 7.22 30.14
CA GLY A 239 12.85 8.69 30.13
C GLY A 239 13.59 9.24 28.90
N ALA A 240 14.52 10.17 29.12
CA ALA A 240 15.26 10.82 28.03
C ALA A 240 16.10 9.84 27.18
N ALA A 241 16.71 8.83 27.80
CA ALA A 241 17.48 7.81 27.07
C ALA A 241 16.56 6.99 26.16
N GLY A 242 15.37 6.62 26.65
CA GLY A 242 14.36 5.95 25.86
C GLY A 242 13.83 6.80 24.70
N ALA A 243 13.67 8.12 24.92
CA ALA A 243 13.25 9.05 23.87
C ALA A 243 14.29 9.13 22.72
N ILE A 244 15.59 9.18 23.06
CA ILE A 244 16.67 9.16 22.06
C ILE A 244 16.67 7.85 21.27
N LEU A 245 16.51 6.70 21.97
CA LEU A 245 16.42 5.39 21.32
C LEU A 245 15.17 5.30 20.44
N ALA A 246 14.01 5.81 20.89
CA ALA A 246 12.78 5.84 20.11
C ALA A 246 12.94 6.72 18.85
N LEU A 247 13.61 7.86 18.95
CA LEU A 247 13.93 8.70 17.79
C LEU A 247 14.84 7.95 16.80
N GLY A 248 15.86 7.27 17.28
CA GLY A 248 16.74 6.43 16.45
C GLY A 248 15.96 5.32 15.74
N ALA A 249 15.04 4.65 16.45
CA ALA A 249 14.16 3.61 15.91
C ALA A 249 13.19 4.19 14.85
N ALA A 250 12.62 5.39 15.08
CA ALA A 250 11.79 6.09 14.12
C ALA A 250 12.55 6.43 12.84
N VAL A 251 13.78 6.95 12.98
CA VAL A 251 14.66 7.26 11.85
C VAL A 251 15.01 5.99 11.07
N ALA A 252 15.30 4.87 11.76
CA ALA A 252 15.57 3.59 11.12
C ALA A 252 14.35 3.12 10.31
N ALA A 253 13.14 3.15 10.89
CA ALA A 253 11.92 2.79 10.19
C ALA A 253 11.68 3.67 8.95
N ALA A 254 11.83 4.99 9.08
CA ALA A 254 11.66 5.93 7.98
C ALA A 254 12.67 5.68 6.84
N ARG A 255 13.96 5.46 7.17
CA ARG A 255 14.99 5.11 6.18
C ARG A 255 14.70 3.80 5.46
N GLY A 256 14.14 2.82 6.16
CA GLY A 256 13.68 1.58 5.56
C GLY A 256 12.60 1.83 4.50
N VAL A 257 11.56 2.61 4.83
CA VAL A 257 10.48 2.99 3.90
C VAL A 257 11.03 3.74 2.67
N VAL A 258 11.89 4.76 2.89
CA VAL A 258 12.50 5.54 1.81
C VAL A 258 13.35 4.63 0.90
N GLY A 259 14.15 3.72 1.50
CA GLY A 259 14.95 2.79 0.73
C GLY A 259 14.13 1.79 -0.10
N LEU A 260 12.97 1.34 0.39
CA LEU A 260 12.03 0.53 -0.39
C LEU A 260 11.35 1.35 -1.50
N ALA A 261 11.02 2.61 -1.23
CA ALA A 261 10.46 3.51 -2.24
C ALA A 261 11.43 3.75 -3.41
N ALA A 262 12.71 3.90 -3.13
CA ALA A 262 13.75 4.08 -4.14
C ALA A 262 13.94 2.86 -5.07
N GLN A 263 13.51 1.66 -4.64
CA GLN A 263 13.57 0.44 -5.42
C GLN A 263 12.28 0.13 -6.20
N SER A 264 11.24 0.96 -6.02
CA SER A 264 9.96 0.74 -6.72
C SER A 264 10.09 1.00 -8.22
N PRO A 265 9.45 0.20 -9.09
CA PRO A 265 9.55 0.34 -10.54
C PRO A 265 9.19 1.74 -11.07
N ALA A 266 8.27 2.42 -10.40
CA ALA A 266 7.87 3.79 -10.74
C ALA A 266 8.95 4.85 -10.45
N SER A 267 9.97 4.50 -9.66
CA SER A 267 11.12 5.39 -9.37
C SER A 267 12.25 5.26 -10.39
N THR A 268 12.25 4.20 -11.19
CA THR A 268 13.20 4.07 -12.29
C THR A 268 12.74 4.98 -13.42
N PRO A 269 13.49 6.03 -13.80
CA PRO A 269 13.17 6.78 -15.00
C PRO A 269 13.04 5.78 -16.14
N ALA A 270 11.98 5.87 -16.94
CA ALA A 270 11.91 5.11 -18.18
C ALA A 270 13.25 5.33 -18.89
N PRO A 271 13.94 4.26 -19.37
CA PRO A 271 15.13 4.45 -20.17
C PRO A 271 14.74 5.49 -21.21
N ALA A 272 15.47 6.62 -21.22
CA ALA A 272 15.23 7.65 -22.19
C ALA A 272 15.17 6.91 -23.52
N THR A 273 13.98 6.89 -24.11
CA THR A 273 13.82 6.37 -25.46
C THR A 273 14.78 7.27 -26.21
N THR A 274 15.97 6.74 -26.46
CA THR A 274 16.88 7.35 -27.43
C THR A 274 15.99 7.39 -28.66
N SER A 275 15.38 8.53 -28.87
CA SER A 275 14.84 8.86 -30.19
C SER A 275 16.05 8.77 -31.08
N SER A 276 16.32 7.56 -31.55
CA SER A 276 17.05 7.39 -32.77
C SER A 276 16.14 8.12 -33.76
N THR A 277 16.37 9.42 -33.88
CA THR A 277 16.12 10.15 -35.08
C THR A 277 16.90 9.36 -36.12
N LEU A 278 16.26 8.33 -36.66
CA LEU A 278 16.58 7.86 -37.97
C LEU A 278 16.46 9.12 -38.80
N SER A 279 17.61 9.78 -38.97
CA SER A 279 17.81 10.74 -40.04
C SER A 279 17.51 9.93 -41.31
N LEU A 280 16.26 9.96 -41.74
CA LEU A 280 15.87 9.67 -43.10
C LEU A 280 16.53 10.78 -43.94
N THR A 281 17.85 10.63 -44.15
CA THR A 281 18.48 11.21 -45.29
C THR A 281 17.63 10.76 -46.48
N ALA A 282 16.98 11.71 -47.11
CA ALA A 282 16.22 11.53 -48.32
C ALA A 282 17.12 10.84 -49.35
N GLN A 283 17.11 9.51 -49.37
CA GLN A 283 17.64 8.76 -50.50
C GLN A 283 16.55 8.74 -51.58
N SER A 284 16.95 9.20 -52.71
CA SER A 284 16.23 9.30 -53.99
C SER A 284 15.28 8.12 -54.24
N PRO A 285 14.08 8.36 -54.80
CA PRO A 285 13.08 7.30 -55.03
C PRO A 285 13.50 6.16 -55.98
N ALA A 286 14.64 6.30 -56.66
CA ALA A 286 15.14 5.26 -57.58
C ALA A 286 15.72 4.02 -56.91
N GLY A 287 16.13 4.09 -55.60
CA GLY A 287 16.73 2.94 -54.90
C GLY A 287 15.73 1.92 -54.36
N ASN A 288 14.48 2.34 -54.10
CA ASN A 288 13.47 1.48 -53.48
C ASN A 288 12.79 0.52 -54.49
N ALA A 289 12.73 0.88 -55.77
CA ALA A 289 12.12 0.03 -56.80
C ALA A 289 12.97 -1.23 -57.08
N ALA A 290 14.30 -1.09 -57.10
CA ALA A 290 15.20 -2.21 -57.35
C ALA A 290 15.26 -3.22 -56.16
N SER A 291 15.08 -2.74 -54.94
CA SER A 291 15.04 -3.60 -53.74
C SER A 291 13.72 -4.36 -53.62
N LEU A 292 12.61 -3.76 -54.04
CA LEU A 292 11.29 -4.40 -54.03
C LEU A 292 11.20 -5.47 -55.16
N ALA A 293 11.77 -5.20 -56.31
CA ALA A 293 11.83 -6.16 -57.42
C ALA A 293 12.64 -7.41 -57.05
N LYS A 294 13.73 -7.25 -56.28
CA LYS A 294 14.60 -8.34 -55.84
C LYS A 294 13.95 -9.22 -54.72
N MET A 295 13.02 -8.65 -53.95
CA MET A 295 12.24 -9.38 -52.94
C MET A 295 11.06 -10.17 -53.55
N LEU A 296 10.52 -9.71 -54.65
CA LEU A 296 9.41 -10.42 -55.35
C LEU A 296 9.91 -11.61 -56.13
N ASP A 297 11.17 -11.57 -56.58
CA ASP A 297 11.79 -12.66 -57.36
C ASP A 297 12.29 -13.84 -56.47
N ALA A 298 12.35 -13.63 -55.16
CA ALA A 298 12.82 -14.64 -54.18
C ALA A 298 11.74 -15.57 -53.61
N GLY A 299 10.56 -15.66 -54.22
CA GLY A 299 9.57 -16.71 -53.95
C GLY A 299 8.93 -16.70 -52.56
N HIS A 300 8.90 -15.59 -51.86
CA HIS A 300 8.32 -15.46 -50.48
C HIS A 300 6.98 -14.69 -50.44
N SER A 301 6.07 -14.98 -51.39
CA SER A 301 4.85 -14.19 -51.57
C SER A 301 3.74 -14.43 -50.52
N ASP A 302 3.79 -15.49 -49.70
CA ASP A 302 2.64 -15.86 -48.88
C ASP A 302 2.65 -15.37 -47.39
N ARG A 303 3.78 -14.84 -46.95
CA ARG A 303 3.87 -14.32 -45.54
C ARG A 303 3.71 -12.80 -45.42
N ALA A 304 3.97 -12.05 -46.45
CA ALA A 304 3.91 -10.58 -46.46
C ALA A 304 2.46 -10.05 -46.46
N ILE A 305 1.54 -10.74 -47.12
CA ILE A 305 0.13 -10.32 -47.28
C ILE A 305 -0.66 -10.42 -45.95
N ARG A 306 -0.30 -11.33 -45.03
CA ARG A 306 -0.98 -11.48 -43.74
C ARG A 306 -0.59 -10.43 -42.67
N VAL A 307 0.53 -9.76 -42.82
CA VAL A 307 0.98 -8.77 -41.84
C VAL A 307 0.36 -7.40 -42.11
N VAL A 308 0.10 -7.06 -43.37
CA VAL A 308 -0.49 -5.76 -43.77
C VAL A 308 -2.00 -5.72 -43.50
N ALA A 309 -2.72 -6.85 -43.67
CA ALA A 309 -4.17 -6.92 -43.44
C ALA A 309 -4.58 -6.78 -41.96
N LYS A 310 -3.65 -6.90 -40.98
CA LYS A 310 -3.94 -6.86 -39.55
C LYS A 310 -3.75 -5.48 -38.92
N ARG A 311 -3.42 -4.45 -39.67
CA ARG A 311 -3.16 -3.08 -39.18
C ARG A 311 -4.06 -1.97 -39.70
N GLN A 312 -5.13 -2.28 -40.44
CA GLN A 312 -6.15 -1.27 -40.76
C GLN A 312 -7.34 -1.37 -39.81
N PRO A 313 -7.65 -0.36 -38.98
CA PRO A 313 -8.92 -0.29 -38.29
C PRO A 313 -10.03 0.04 -39.29
N ALA A 314 -11.07 -0.78 -39.28
CA ALA A 314 -12.29 -0.57 -40.04
C ALA A 314 -13.02 0.69 -39.57
N GLY A 315 -13.49 1.50 -40.48
CA GLY A 315 -14.59 2.42 -40.21
C GLY A 315 -14.30 3.90 -40.44
N GLY A 316 -14.55 4.37 -41.62
CA GLY A 316 -14.71 5.77 -42.00
C GLY A 316 -15.49 5.87 -43.30
N LEU A 317 -16.79 5.62 -43.27
CA LEU A 317 -17.71 5.94 -44.39
C LEU A 317 -17.77 7.46 -44.59
N LEU A 318 -17.19 7.96 -45.63
CA LEU A 318 -17.40 9.31 -46.15
C LEU A 318 -18.86 9.42 -46.64
N ARG A 319 -19.65 10.29 -46.04
CA ARG A 319 -20.95 10.72 -46.57
C ARG A 319 -20.69 11.73 -47.70
N PRO A 320 -21.42 11.66 -48.83
CA PRO A 320 -21.35 12.69 -49.89
C PRO A 320 -22.02 13.98 -49.38
N ALA A 321 -21.45 15.12 -49.79
CA ALA A 321 -21.97 16.44 -49.54
C ALA A 321 -23.27 16.71 -50.33
N GLU A 322 -24.32 17.20 -49.65
CA GLU A 322 -25.53 17.74 -50.27
C GLU A 322 -25.29 19.14 -50.86
N PRO A 323 -25.90 19.49 -51.99
CA PRO A 323 -25.77 20.80 -52.60
C PRO A 323 -26.68 21.82 -51.89
N VAL A 324 -26.15 23.03 -51.72
CA VAL A 324 -26.85 24.23 -51.20
C VAL A 324 -27.83 24.75 -52.27
N PRO A 325 -29.12 25.02 -51.95
CA PRO A 325 -30.02 25.73 -52.87
C PRO A 325 -29.76 27.21 -52.88
N ALA A 326 -30.05 27.84 -54.02
CA ALA A 326 -29.92 29.24 -54.36
C ALA A 326 -30.75 30.19 -53.50
#